data_868d196b00be90de3720da9f390c5941
#
_entry.id   868d196b00be90de3720da9f390c5941
#
_cell.length_a   1.000
_cell.length_b   1.000
_cell.length_c   1.000
_cell.angle_alpha   90.00
_cell.angle_beta   90.00
_cell.angle_gamma   90.00
#
_symmetry.space_group_name_H-M   'P 1'
#
loop_
_entity.id
_entity.type
_entity.pdbx_description
1 polymer ?
#
loop_
_entity_poly.entity_id
_entity_poly.type
_entity_poly.pdbx_seq_one_letter_code
_entity_poly.pdbx_strand_id
1 'polypeptide(L)'
;MNREQSIEFKFDYNSAANYWLNKDKHSQKMPRQQAALRSVSWLITEAYMKYMGMPAGMWALYKRSFTNAMVTELGFSASQSAEIMRNAKPKYREIIGKLPEFEKADRFKMNIVSCALFTAVLLTIDKKPSVEALTKFYATGMMNPPTKWFCRKSGKKKFTDSAVQGLKATAVLRAADRNPYSWNMDFLPYEDGSGYEARFTKCGICTLMKEYGLYEYVPAMCHLDYTMSDAGGASEFVREYTLASGGPYCDCGYIKKNF
;
A
#
# COMPACT_ATOMS: atom_id res chain seq x y z
N MET A 1 15.96 -13.31 37.70
CA MET A 1 14.58 -12.84 37.98
C MET A 1 14.56 -11.33 37.74
N ASN A 2 14.16 -10.86 36.59
CA ASN A 2 13.73 -9.48 36.37
C ASN A 2 12.72 -9.50 35.21
N ARG A 3 11.49 -9.11 35.54
CA ARG A 3 10.37 -9.00 34.65
C ARG A 3 10.50 -7.69 33.87
N GLU A 4 10.68 -7.73 32.56
CA GLU A 4 10.42 -6.60 31.70
C GLU A 4 8.90 -6.43 31.55
N GLN A 5 8.39 -5.33 32.09
CA GLN A 5 7.02 -4.88 31.90
C GLN A 5 6.93 -4.25 30.51
N SER A 6 6.24 -4.92 29.60
CA SER A 6 5.81 -4.34 28.33
C SER A 6 4.67 -3.35 28.60
N ILE A 7 4.91 -2.06 28.36
CA ILE A 7 3.87 -1.03 28.40
C ILE A 7 3.06 -1.15 27.10
N GLU A 8 1.91 -1.83 27.17
CA GLU A 8 0.89 -1.78 26.14
C GLU A 8 0.15 -0.43 26.22
N PHE A 9 0.39 0.45 25.27
CA PHE A 9 -0.48 1.62 25.05
C PHE A 9 -1.81 1.16 24.47
N LYS A 10 -2.80 0.86 25.30
CA LYS A 10 -4.21 0.72 24.90
C LYS A 10 -4.82 2.12 24.74
N PHE A 11 -4.96 2.56 23.52
CA PHE A 11 -5.77 3.74 23.21
C PHE A 11 -7.24 3.35 23.26
N ASP A 12 -7.98 3.85 24.26
CA ASP A 12 -9.42 3.61 24.40
C ASP A 12 -10.21 4.47 23.41
N TYR A 13 -10.61 3.86 22.28
CA TYR A 13 -11.40 4.48 21.22
C TYR A 13 -12.84 4.83 21.63
N ASN A 14 -13.35 4.26 22.74
CA ASN A 14 -14.74 4.45 23.14
C ASN A 14 -14.97 5.73 23.94
N SER A 15 -13.96 6.23 24.66
CA SER A 15 -14.10 7.46 25.45
C SER A 15 -14.16 8.72 24.62
N ALA A 16 -13.45 8.78 23.48
CA ALA A 16 -13.49 9.92 22.55
C ALA A 16 -14.81 9.98 21.76
N ALA A 17 -15.34 8.83 21.34
CA ALA A 17 -16.61 8.75 20.61
C ALA A 17 -17.81 9.15 21.51
N ASN A 18 -17.81 8.76 22.77
CA ASN A 18 -18.88 9.06 23.71
C ASN A 18 -18.94 10.55 24.13
N TYR A 19 -17.82 11.26 24.12
CA TYR A 19 -17.79 12.69 24.38
C TYR A 19 -18.54 13.49 23.30
N TRP A 20 -18.48 13.08 22.03
CA TRP A 20 -19.12 13.79 20.92
C TRP A 20 -20.58 13.37 20.68
N LEU A 21 -20.96 12.14 21.01
CA LEU A 21 -22.33 11.64 20.86
C LEU A 21 -23.32 12.27 21.87
N ASN A 22 -22.86 12.75 23.01
CA ASN A 22 -23.71 13.37 24.03
C ASN A 22 -23.96 14.89 23.82
N LYS A 23 -23.34 15.53 22.83
CA LYS A 23 -23.49 16.98 22.57
C LYS A 23 -24.66 17.33 21.66
N ASP A 24 -25.33 16.36 21.03
CA ASP A 24 -26.36 16.59 19.99
C ASP A 24 -27.83 16.47 20.45
N LYS A 25 -28.13 16.56 21.75
CA LYS A 25 -29.53 16.46 22.26
C LYS A 25 -30.36 17.73 22.19
N HIS A 26 -29.91 18.82 21.55
CA HIS A 26 -30.73 20.01 21.30
C HIS A 26 -30.72 20.37 19.80
N SER A 27 -31.55 19.69 19.02
CA SER A 27 -31.76 19.99 17.59
C SER A 27 -32.85 21.04 17.42
N GLN A 28 -32.48 22.29 17.25
CA GLN A 28 -33.30 23.29 16.56
C GLN A 28 -33.03 23.19 15.05
N LYS A 29 -34.10 23.32 14.21
CA LYS A 29 -34.02 23.31 12.75
C LYS A 29 -33.01 24.36 12.25
N MET A 30 -31.92 23.92 11.66
CA MET A 30 -30.84 24.79 11.19
C MET A 30 -31.06 25.25 9.74
N PRO A 31 -30.59 26.49 9.38
CA PRO A 31 -30.63 26.99 8.00
C PRO A 31 -29.82 26.11 7.05
N ARG A 32 -30.26 25.98 5.76
CA ARG A 32 -29.63 25.15 4.72
C ARG A 32 -28.12 25.37 4.54
N GLN A 33 -27.64 26.60 4.73
CA GLN A 33 -26.20 26.91 4.67
C GLN A 33 -25.38 26.24 5.79
N GLN A 34 -25.92 26.15 7.00
CA GLN A 34 -25.26 25.47 8.12
C GLN A 34 -25.26 23.94 7.95
N ALA A 35 -26.28 23.37 7.30
CA ALA A 35 -26.31 21.95 6.96
C ALA A 35 -25.24 21.60 5.91
N ALA A 36 -25.01 22.47 4.91
CA ALA A 36 -23.94 22.30 3.93
C ALA A 36 -22.54 22.39 4.56
N LEU A 37 -22.32 23.35 5.47
CA LEU A 37 -21.06 23.48 6.21
C LEU A 37 -20.80 22.28 7.14
N ARG A 38 -21.85 21.71 7.75
CA ARG A 38 -21.74 20.47 8.54
C ARG A 38 -21.41 19.26 7.68
N SER A 39 -22.00 19.14 6.50
CA SER A 39 -21.69 18.03 5.57
C SER A 39 -20.23 18.09 5.10
N VAL A 40 -19.72 19.27 4.77
CA VAL A 40 -18.31 19.47 4.40
C VAL A 40 -17.38 19.20 5.59
N SER A 41 -17.72 19.70 6.77
CA SER A 41 -16.95 19.43 8.00
C SER A 41 -16.93 17.95 8.34
N TRP A 42 -18.07 17.25 8.19
CA TRP A 42 -18.16 15.80 8.42
C TRP A 42 -17.30 15.02 7.42
N LEU A 43 -17.37 15.35 6.11
CA LEU A 43 -16.53 14.75 5.08
C LEU A 43 -15.03 14.95 5.32
N ILE A 44 -14.64 16.17 5.75
CA ILE A 44 -13.26 16.48 6.12
C ILE A 44 -12.83 15.65 7.35
N THR A 45 -13.70 15.52 8.35
CA THR A 45 -13.42 14.76 9.56
C THR A 45 -13.33 13.27 9.25
N GLU A 46 -14.20 12.73 8.41
CA GLU A 46 -14.16 11.32 7.99
C GLU A 46 -12.89 11.02 7.16
N ALA A 47 -12.56 11.88 6.20
CA ALA A 47 -11.32 11.75 5.43
C ALA A 47 -10.08 11.85 6.33
N TYR A 48 -10.09 12.74 7.33
CA TYR A 48 -9.02 12.86 8.31
C TYR A 48 -8.91 11.62 9.19
N MET A 49 -10.04 11.07 9.68
CA MET A 49 -10.07 9.83 10.47
C MET A 49 -9.59 8.63 9.67
N LYS A 50 -9.98 8.50 8.38
CA LYS A 50 -9.43 7.48 7.47
C LYS A 50 -7.91 7.59 7.28
N TYR A 51 -7.38 8.82 7.30
CA TYR A 51 -5.95 9.06 7.15
C TYR A 51 -5.15 8.72 8.42
N MET A 52 -5.79 8.65 9.58
CA MET A 52 -5.13 8.26 10.83
C MET A 52 -4.73 6.77 10.83
N GLY A 53 -3.73 6.41 11.62
CA GLY A 53 -3.27 5.03 11.72
C GLY A 53 -2.39 4.58 10.55
N MET A 54 -2.77 3.49 9.86
CA MET A 54 -1.92 2.87 8.82
C MET A 54 -1.47 3.83 7.72
N PRO A 55 -2.33 4.63 7.07
CA PRO A 55 -1.89 5.57 6.03
C PRO A 55 -0.90 6.62 6.55
N ALA A 56 -1.12 7.17 7.74
CA ALA A 56 -0.19 8.12 8.35
C ALA A 56 1.15 7.45 8.72
N GLY A 57 1.11 6.22 9.22
CA GLY A 57 2.29 5.39 9.49
C GLY A 57 3.09 5.09 8.22
N MET A 58 2.42 4.72 7.13
CA MET A 58 3.07 4.49 5.82
C MET A 58 3.73 5.77 5.29
N TRP A 59 3.05 6.91 5.39
CA TRP A 59 3.66 8.19 5.03
C TRP A 59 4.91 8.48 5.85
N ALA A 60 4.86 8.33 7.16
CA ALA A 60 5.99 8.57 8.06
C ALA A 60 7.17 7.63 7.75
N LEU A 61 6.88 6.35 7.49
CA LEU A 61 7.87 5.32 7.19
C LEU A 61 8.63 5.60 5.88
N TYR A 62 7.94 6.07 4.85
CA TYR A 62 8.53 6.20 3.52
C TYR A 62 8.91 7.63 3.12
N LYS A 63 8.41 8.67 3.80
CA LYS A 63 8.67 10.07 3.45
C LYS A 63 10.16 10.35 3.21
N ARG A 64 11.02 9.95 4.16
CA ARG A 64 12.47 10.24 4.09
C ARG A 64 13.15 9.46 2.97
N SER A 65 12.84 8.17 2.83
CA SER A 65 13.44 7.34 1.78
C SER A 65 13.01 7.77 0.38
N PHE A 66 11.75 8.18 0.19
CA PHE A 66 11.29 8.74 -1.08
C PHE A 66 11.97 10.08 -1.39
N THR A 67 12.12 10.98 -0.39
CA THR A 67 12.86 12.23 -0.59
C THR A 67 14.29 11.95 -1.05
N ASN A 68 14.99 11.02 -0.40
CA ASN A 68 16.35 10.67 -0.76
C ASN A 68 16.43 10.00 -2.14
N ALA A 69 15.50 9.07 -2.43
CA ALA A 69 15.46 8.38 -3.72
C ALA A 69 15.19 9.33 -4.90
N MET A 70 14.41 10.41 -4.70
CA MET A 70 14.26 11.45 -5.73
C MET A 70 15.59 12.13 -6.05
N VAL A 71 16.44 12.35 -5.06
CA VAL A 71 17.77 12.92 -5.29
C VAL A 71 18.68 11.94 -6.02
N THR A 72 18.72 10.68 -5.57
CA THR A 72 19.68 9.69 -6.09
C THR A 72 19.29 9.10 -7.44
N GLU A 73 18.00 8.87 -7.67
CA GLU A 73 17.50 8.15 -8.85
C GLU A 73 16.89 9.07 -9.92
N LEU A 74 16.34 10.23 -9.51
CA LEU A 74 15.68 11.15 -10.44
C LEU A 74 16.44 12.46 -10.66
N GLY A 75 17.54 12.68 -9.93
CA GLY A 75 18.38 13.86 -10.09
C GLY A 75 17.76 15.18 -9.59
N PHE A 76 16.69 15.12 -8.78
CA PHE A 76 16.14 16.32 -8.16
C PHE A 76 17.06 16.85 -7.07
N SER A 77 17.12 18.16 -6.86
CA SER A 77 17.79 18.73 -5.71
C SER A 77 17.05 18.34 -4.40
N ALA A 78 17.74 18.42 -3.28
CA ALA A 78 17.15 18.15 -1.97
C ALA A 78 15.95 19.09 -1.67
N SER A 79 16.02 20.36 -2.09
CA SER A 79 14.92 21.32 -1.95
C SER A 79 13.70 20.96 -2.80
N GLN A 80 13.91 20.61 -4.07
CA GLN A 80 12.85 20.15 -4.97
C GLN A 80 12.18 18.87 -4.44
N SER A 81 12.97 17.90 -4.00
CA SER A 81 12.45 16.64 -3.43
C SER A 81 11.61 16.88 -2.17
N ALA A 82 12.05 17.79 -1.29
CA ALA A 82 11.32 18.15 -0.09
C ALA A 82 10.01 18.89 -0.43
N GLU A 83 10.01 19.73 -1.45
CA GLU A 83 8.82 20.43 -1.94
C GLU A 83 7.82 19.46 -2.57
N ILE A 84 8.26 18.57 -3.46
CA ILE A 84 7.43 17.51 -4.04
C ILE A 84 6.75 16.71 -2.93
N MET A 85 7.49 16.24 -1.93
CA MET A 85 6.91 15.49 -0.81
C MET A 85 5.93 16.30 0.02
N ARG A 86 6.19 17.60 0.22
CA ARG A 86 5.24 18.49 0.93
C ARG A 86 3.92 18.61 0.17
N ASN A 87 3.99 18.81 -1.15
CA ASN A 87 2.84 18.97 -2.03
C ASN A 87 2.11 17.63 -2.32
N ALA A 88 2.82 16.50 -2.27
CA ALA A 88 2.25 15.17 -2.39
C ALA A 88 1.41 14.75 -1.16
N LYS A 89 1.71 15.28 0.03
CA LYS A 89 1.02 14.86 1.26
C LYS A 89 -0.50 15.11 1.22
N PRO A 90 -1.01 16.30 0.86
CA PRO A 90 -2.46 16.50 0.72
C PRO A 90 -3.08 15.62 -0.37
N LYS A 91 -2.41 15.40 -1.51
CA LYS A 91 -2.87 14.49 -2.56
C LYS A 91 -2.98 13.04 -2.06
N TYR A 92 -1.99 12.58 -1.29
CA TYR A 92 -2.03 11.27 -0.66
C TYR A 92 -3.24 11.11 0.27
N ARG A 93 -3.54 12.12 1.10
CA ARG A 93 -4.72 12.13 1.97
C ARG A 93 -6.02 12.07 1.17
N GLU A 94 -6.10 12.82 0.07
CA GLU A 94 -7.25 12.83 -0.82
C GLU A 94 -7.47 11.45 -1.45
N ILE A 95 -6.40 10.83 -2.00
CA ILE A 95 -6.46 9.48 -2.57
C ILE A 95 -6.96 8.48 -1.53
N ILE A 96 -6.36 8.47 -0.34
CA ILE A 96 -6.77 7.57 0.75
C ILE A 96 -8.22 7.79 1.16
N GLY A 97 -8.67 9.04 1.21
CA GLY A 97 -10.06 9.38 1.55
C GLY A 97 -11.09 8.87 0.55
N LYS A 98 -10.72 8.71 -0.71
CA LYS A 98 -11.57 8.17 -1.79
C LYS A 98 -11.57 6.64 -1.87
N LEU A 99 -10.57 5.97 -1.29
CA LEU A 99 -10.55 4.50 -1.30
C LEU A 99 -11.72 3.93 -0.49
N PRO A 100 -12.38 2.86 -0.98
CA PRO A 100 -13.42 2.18 -0.23
C PRO A 100 -12.86 1.54 1.05
N GLU A 101 -13.74 1.11 1.94
CA GLU A 101 -13.32 0.29 3.06
C GLU A 101 -12.83 -1.08 2.59
N PHE A 102 -11.76 -1.53 3.23
CA PHE A 102 -11.19 -2.86 3.02
C PHE A 102 -11.59 -3.75 4.19
N GLU A 103 -11.92 -4.98 3.92
CA GLU A 103 -12.12 -5.99 4.95
C GLU A 103 -10.89 -6.09 5.86
N LYS A 104 -11.10 -6.40 7.14
CA LYS A 104 -9.99 -6.57 8.11
C LYS A 104 -8.99 -7.63 7.68
N ALA A 105 -9.47 -8.69 7.02
CA ALA A 105 -8.67 -9.80 6.53
C ALA A 105 -7.93 -9.49 5.22
N ASP A 106 -8.21 -8.38 4.56
CA ASP A 106 -7.57 -8.02 3.30
C ASP A 106 -6.10 -7.62 3.51
N ARG A 107 -5.21 -8.51 3.15
CA ARG A 107 -3.75 -8.31 3.24
C ARG A 107 -3.23 -7.26 2.25
N PHE A 108 -3.95 -7.02 1.16
CA PHE A 108 -3.53 -6.09 0.11
C PHE A 108 -3.83 -4.62 0.43
N LYS A 109 -4.55 -4.35 1.51
CA LYS A 109 -4.78 -2.99 1.99
C LYS A 109 -3.47 -2.20 2.16
N MET A 110 -2.41 -2.82 2.66
CA MET A 110 -1.10 -2.16 2.79
C MET A 110 -0.51 -1.81 1.42
N ASN A 111 -0.69 -2.69 0.43
CA ASN A 111 -0.15 -2.47 -0.91
C ASN A 111 -0.80 -1.24 -1.55
N ILE A 112 -2.13 -1.14 -1.53
CA ILE A 112 -2.82 0.01 -2.13
C ILE A 112 -2.48 1.32 -1.42
N VAL A 113 -2.31 1.30 -0.10
CA VAL A 113 -1.90 2.48 0.68
C VAL A 113 -0.49 2.95 0.30
N SER A 114 0.47 2.04 0.08
CA SER A 114 1.81 2.39 -0.40
C SER A 114 1.81 2.85 -1.86
N CYS A 115 0.98 2.25 -2.71
CA CYS A 115 0.81 2.70 -4.09
C CYS A 115 0.20 4.10 -4.18
N ALA A 116 -0.76 4.42 -3.31
CA ALA A 116 -1.33 5.76 -3.21
C ALA A 116 -0.27 6.84 -2.90
N LEU A 117 0.77 6.50 -2.12
CA LEU A 117 1.89 7.40 -1.87
C LEU A 117 2.68 7.68 -3.16
N PHE A 118 3.03 6.65 -3.92
CA PHE A 118 3.71 6.81 -5.22
C PHE A 118 2.85 7.60 -6.21
N THR A 119 1.56 7.29 -6.30
CA THR A 119 0.58 8.02 -7.11
C THR A 119 0.57 9.51 -6.75
N ALA A 120 0.51 9.84 -5.46
CA ALA A 120 0.52 11.22 -4.98
C ALA A 120 1.82 11.96 -5.33
N VAL A 121 2.96 11.29 -5.27
CA VAL A 121 4.26 11.85 -5.70
C VAL A 121 4.23 12.12 -7.20
N LEU A 122 3.80 11.16 -8.03
CA LEU A 122 3.70 11.35 -9.47
C LEU A 122 2.78 12.52 -9.84
N LEU A 123 1.63 12.65 -9.20
CA LEU A 123 0.71 13.78 -9.43
C LEU A 123 1.32 15.16 -9.10
N THR A 124 2.44 15.19 -8.39
CA THR A 124 3.11 16.43 -7.99
C THR A 124 4.29 16.79 -8.90
N ILE A 125 4.81 15.83 -9.64
CA ILE A 125 5.91 16.05 -10.59
C ILE A 125 5.30 16.50 -11.93
N ASP A 126 5.66 17.68 -12.44
CA ASP A 126 5.11 18.22 -13.69
C ASP A 126 5.59 17.39 -14.88
N LYS A 127 6.90 17.30 -15.10
CA LYS A 127 7.50 16.47 -16.17
C LYS A 127 7.80 15.09 -15.60
N LYS A 128 6.97 14.10 -15.93
CA LYS A 128 7.13 12.73 -15.44
C LYS A 128 8.44 12.12 -15.93
N PRO A 129 9.25 11.51 -15.05
CA PRO A 129 10.40 10.71 -15.47
C PRO A 129 9.98 9.48 -16.28
N SER A 130 10.93 8.84 -16.96
CA SER A 130 10.68 7.57 -17.65
C SER A 130 10.27 6.46 -16.68
N VAL A 131 9.56 5.45 -17.18
CA VAL A 131 9.18 4.26 -16.40
C VAL A 131 10.42 3.59 -15.78
N GLU A 132 11.54 3.53 -16.51
CA GLU A 132 12.79 2.96 -16.00
C GLU A 132 13.34 3.75 -14.80
N ALA A 133 13.41 5.08 -14.90
CA ALA A 133 13.85 5.93 -13.79
C ALA A 133 12.92 5.81 -12.58
N LEU A 134 11.61 5.76 -12.82
CA LEU A 134 10.60 5.56 -11.78
C LEU A 134 10.68 4.19 -11.13
N THR A 135 11.08 3.15 -11.89
CA THR A 135 11.33 1.79 -11.35
C THR A 135 12.46 1.83 -10.31
N LYS A 136 13.59 2.45 -10.64
CA LYS A 136 14.71 2.62 -9.72
C LYS A 136 14.33 3.46 -8.50
N PHE A 137 13.66 4.59 -8.75
CA PHE A 137 13.16 5.47 -7.69
C PHE A 137 12.22 4.73 -6.71
N TYR A 138 11.23 3.99 -7.23
CA TYR A 138 10.25 3.30 -6.39
C TYR A 138 10.92 2.18 -5.59
N ALA A 139 11.77 1.37 -6.21
CA ALA A 139 12.54 0.33 -5.54
C ALA A 139 13.40 0.91 -4.40
N THR A 140 14.21 1.95 -4.69
CA THR A 140 15.06 2.61 -3.68
C THR A 140 14.22 3.23 -2.56
N GLY A 141 13.15 3.92 -2.90
CA GLY A 141 12.25 4.57 -1.94
C GLY A 141 11.53 3.59 -1.01
N MET A 142 11.09 2.45 -1.55
CA MET A 142 10.40 1.41 -0.77
C MET A 142 11.36 0.58 0.09
N MET A 143 12.62 0.39 -0.32
CA MET A 143 13.57 -0.50 0.34
C MET A 143 14.37 0.18 1.46
N ASN A 144 13.69 0.92 2.35
CA ASN A 144 14.29 1.45 3.56
C ASN A 144 14.67 0.33 4.58
N PRO A 145 15.48 0.62 5.62
CA PRO A 145 15.94 -0.41 6.56
C PRO A 145 14.83 -1.22 7.23
N PRO A 146 13.71 -0.63 7.72
CA PRO A 146 12.57 -1.39 8.24
C PRO A 146 11.97 -2.36 7.20
N THR A 147 11.78 -1.92 5.96
CA THR A 147 11.22 -2.77 4.89
C THR A 147 12.18 -3.91 4.54
N LYS A 148 13.49 -3.65 4.44
CA LYS A 148 14.50 -4.71 4.23
C LYS A 148 14.49 -5.74 5.35
N TRP A 149 14.40 -5.29 6.60
CA TRP A 149 14.27 -6.19 7.75
C TRP A 149 13.00 -7.05 7.66
N PHE A 150 11.88 -6.44 7.32
CA PHE A 150 10.61 -7.15 7.12
C PHE A 150 10.71 -8.19 6.00
N CYS A 151 11.30 -7.85 4.85
CA CYS A 151 11.51 -8.78 3.73
C CYS A 151 12.35 -10.00 4.17
N ARG A 152 13.46 -9.79 4.88
CA ARG A 152 14.30 -10.87 5.41
C ARG A 152 13.54 -11.76 6.38
N LYS A 153 12.77 -11.18 7.30
CA LYS A 153 11.97 -11.93 8.27
C LYS A 153 10.87 -12.74 7.58
N SER A 154 10.20 -12.16 6.61
CA SER A 154 9.14 -12.83 5.82
C SER A 154 9.73 -13.91 4.92
N GLY A 155 10.88 -13.65 4.29
CA GLY A 155 11.58 -14.60 3.46
C GLY A 155 11.86 -15.92 4.19
N LYS A 156 12.40 -15.85 5.42
CA LYS A 156 12.66 -17.05 6.24
C LYS A 156 11.44 -17.95 6.48
N LYS A 157 10.23 -17.40 6.37
CA LYS A 157 8.96 -18.12 6.59
C LYS A 157 8.22 -18.46 5.29
N LYS A 158 8.70 -17.97 4.14
CA LYS A 158 7.94 -17.95 2.90
C LYS A 158 7.39 -19.31 2.46
N PHE A 159 8.16 -20.37 2.65
CA PHE A 159 7.81 -21.73 2.25
C PHE A 159 7.45 -22.66 3.41
N THR A 160 7.22 -22.12 4.62
CA THR A 160 6.71 -22.92 5.72
C THR A 160 5.26 -23.34 5.47
N ASP A 161 4.84 -24.49 6.00
CA ASP A 161 3.47 -24.98 5.85
C ASP A 161 2.43 -23.94 6.30
N SER A 162 2.69 -23.26 7.40
CA SER A 162 1.81 -22.20 7.91
C SER A 162 1.69 -21.02 6.91
N ALA A 163 2.79 -20.61 6.26
CA ALA A 163 2.74 -19.54 5.27
C ALA A 163 1.98 -19.99 4.01
N VAL A 164 2.23 -21.21 3.53
CA VAL A 164 1.53 -21.80 2.38
C VAL A 164 0.03 -21.94 2.65
N GLN A 165 -0.36 -22.44 3.82
CA GLN A 165 -1.79 -22.51 4.22
C GLN A 165 -2.41 -21.13 4.29
N GLY A 166 -1.68 -20.12 4.80
CA GLY A 166 -2.13 -18.73 4.80
C GLY A 166 -2.33 -18.14 3.40
N LEU A 167 -1.51 -18.52 2.41
CA LEU A 167 -1.71 -18.11 1.01
C LEU A 167 -2.93 -18.79 0.39
N LYS A 168 -3.12 -20.10 0.61
CA LYS A 168 -4.32 -20.85 0.16
C LYS A 168 -5.60 -20.22 0.72
N ALA A 169 -5.62 -19.91 2.02
CA ALA A 169 -6.75 -19.22 2.66
C ALA A 169 -6.99 -17.83 2.06
N THR A 170 -5.92 -17.09 1.77
CA THR A 170 -6.02 -15.79 1.10
C THR A 170 -6.62 -15.93 -0.31
N ALA A 171 -6.21 -16.93 -1.10
CA ALA A 171 -6.76 -17.17 -2.43
C ALA A 171 -8.30 -17.40 -2.37
N VAL A 172 -8.75 -18.24 -1.44
CA VAL A 172 -10.19 -18.49 -1.23
C VAL A 172 -10.94 -17.20 -0.88
N LEU A 173 -10.42 -16.42 0.06
CA LEU A 173 -11.05 -15.16 0.48
C LEU A 173 -11.10 -14.14 -0.67
N ARG A 174 -10.05 -14.09 -1.50
CA ARG A 174 -9.96 -13.09 -2.59
C ARG A 174 -10.75 -13.49 -3.83
N ALA A 175 -11.07 -14.76 -4.05
CA ALA A 175 -11.84 -15.22 -5.20
C ALA A 175 -13.21 -14.54 -5.33
N ALA A 176 -13.88 -14.28 -4.20
CA ALA A 176 -15.19 -13.64 -4.14
C ALA A 176 -15.15 -12.11 -3.98
N ASP A 177 -13.96 -11.51 -3.77
CA ASP A 177 -13.81 -10.08 -3.52
C ASP A 177 -14.19 -9.24 -4.73
N ARG A 178 -15.04 -8.23 -4.51
CA ARG A 178 -15.51 -7.28 -5.52
C ARG A 178 -14.89 -5.89 -5.39
N ASN A 179 -14.07 -5.63 -4.36
CA ASN A 179 -13.39 -4.35 -4.20
C ASN A 179 -12.42 -4.11 -5.39
N PRO A 180 -12.64 -3.08 -6.23
CA PRO A 180 -11.80 -2.84 -7.41
C PRO A 180 -10.36 -2.45 -7.07
N TYR A 181 -10.11 -1.96 -5.85
CA TYR A 181 -8.78 -1.55 -5.37
C TYR A 181 -8.06 -2.66 -4.60
N SER A 182 -8.60 -3.87 -4.56
CA SER A 182 -7.93 -5.05 -4.02
C SER A 182 -7.53 -6.01 -5.15
N TRP A 183 -7.02 -7.18 -4.79
CA TRP A 183 -6.55 -8.20 -5.73
C TRP A 183 -7.36 -9.48 -5.58
N ASN A 184 -7.60 -10.15 -6.71
CA ASN A 184 -7.93 -11.58 -6.70
C ASN A 184 -6.63 -12.37 -6.87
N MET A 185 -6.53 -13.48 -6.18
CA MET A 185 -5.32 -14.30 -6.21
C MET A 185 -5.70 -15.78 -6.27
N ASP A 186 -5.08 -16.51 -7.21
CA ASP A 186 -5.03 -17.96 -7.19
C ASP A 186 -3.68 -18.43 -6.65
N PHE A 187 -3.67 -19.55 -5.95
CA PHE A 187 -2.44 -20.15 -5.43
C PHE A 187 -2.17 -21.46 -6.16
N LEU A 188 -1.09 -21.52 -6.91
CA LEU A 188 -0.70 -22.64 -7.76
C LEU A 188 0.66 -23.19 -7.31
N PRO A 189 0.71 -24.29 -6.54
CA PRO A 189 1.97 -24.92 -6.18
C PRO A 189 2.61 -25.54 -7.42
N TYR A 190 3.95 -25.50 -7.51
CA TYR A 190 4.67 -26.23 -8.54
C TYR A 190 4.69 -27.74 -8.21
N GLU A 191 4.50 -28.58 -9.23
CA GLU A 191 4.39 -30.05 -9.08
C GLU A 191 5.64 -30.67 -8.49
N ASP A 192 6.81 -30.13 -8.84
CA ASP A 192 8.12 -30.56 -8.35
C ASP A 192 8.43 -30.14 -6.92
N GLY A 193 7.53 -29.34 -6.29
CA GLY A 193 7.72 -28.81 -4.96
C GLY A 193 8.75 -27.69 -4.86
N SER A 194 9.28 -27.18 -5.99
CA SER A 194 10.30 -26.11 -6.03
C SER A 194 9.76 -24.76 -5.56
N GLY A 195 8.43 -24.58 -5.52
CA GLY A 195 7.84 -23.31 -5.13
C GLY A 195 6.36 -23.21 -5.41
N TYR A 196 5.92 -22.01 -5.77
CA TYR A 196 4.52 -21.74 -6.12
C TYR A 196 4.41 -20.47 -6.98
N GLU A 197 3.29 -20.36 -7.69
CA GLU A 197 2.83 -19.14 -8.33
C GLU A 197 1.64 -18.54 -7.55
N ALA A 198 1.69 -17.24 -7.31
CA ALA A 198 0.53 -16.43 -6.92
C ALA A 198 0.03 -15.72 -8.19
N ARG A 199 -1.06 -16.20 -8.76
CA ARG A 199 -1.64 -15.67 -9.99
C ARG A 199 -2.70 -14.64 -9.69
N PHE A 200 -2.53 -13.42 -10.22
CA PHE A 200 -3.46 -12.33 -10.00
C PHE A 200 -4.23 -12.00 -11.27
N THR A 201 -5.55 -12.12 -11.22
CA THR A 201 -6.48 -11.80 -12.31
C THR A 201 -7.14 -10.44 -12.17
N LYS A 202 -6.96 -9.78 -11.02
CA LYS A 202 -7.37 -8.40 -10.73
C LYS A 202 -6.27 -7.71 -9.94
N CYS A 203 -5.99 -6.44 -10.27
CA CYS A 203 -4.93 -5.66 -9.64
C CYS A 203 -5.44 -4.28 -9.20
N GLY A 204 -5.44 -4.00 -7.90
CA GLY A 204 -5.86 -2.71 -7.34
C GLY A 204 -4.98 -1.54 -7.77
N ILE A 205 -3.68 -1.78 -8.07
CA ILE A 205 -2.77 -0.75 -8.58
C ILE A 205 -3.23 -0.29 -9.96
N CYS A 206 -3.57 -1.24 -10.85
CA CYS A 206 -4.06 -0.92 -12.18
C CYS A 206 -5.31 -0.04 -12.12
N THR A 207 -6.25 -0.37 -11.22
CA THR A 207 -7.45 0.44 -11.00
C THR A 207 -7.11 1.84 -10.52
N LEU A 208 -6.29 1.95 -9.46
CA LEU A 208 -5.88 3.23 -8.90
C LEU A 208 -5.18 4.12 -9.92
N MET A 209 -4.18 3.59 -10.61
CA MET A 209 -3.37 4.37 -11.54
C MET A 209 -4.16 4.78 -12.79
N LYS A 210 -5.11 3.95 -13.24
CA LYS A 210 -6.02 4.29 -14.35
C LYS A 210 -6.93 5.45 -13.98
N GLU A 211 -7.47 5.49 -12.77
CA GLU A 211 -8.34 6.58 -12.28
C GLU A 211 -7.62 7.94 -12.30
N TYR A 212 -6.32 7.95 -12.00
CA TYR A 212 -5.51 9.16 -11.98
C TYR A 212 -4.78 9.46 -13.31
N GLY A 213 -5.06 8.71 -14.39
CA GLY A 213 -4.43 8.90 -15.69
C GLY A 213 -2.93 8.58 -15.72
N LEU A 214 -2.49 7.68 -14.83
CA LEU A 214 -1.09 7.31 -14.63
C LEU A 214 -0.81 5.82 -14.92
N TYR A 215 -1.70 5.17 -15.70
CA TYR A 215 -1.62 3.73 -15.94
C TYR A 215 -0.29 3.29 -16.56
N GLU A 216 0.30 4.10 -17.43
CA GLU A 216 1.58 3.84 -18.09
C GLU A 216 2.75 3.64 -17.12
N TYR A 217 2.63 4.14 -15.86
CA TYR A 217 3.66 4.02 -14.82
C TYR A 217 3.47 2.81 -13.90
N VAL A 218 2.42 2.00 -14.07
CA VAL A 218 2.19 0.78 -13.27
C VAL A 218 3.37 -0.19 -13.33
N PRO A 219 4.04 -0.41 -14.49
CA PRO A 219 5.20 -1.30 -14.57
C PRO A 219 6.32 -0.96 -13.57
N ALA A 220 6.51 0.33 -13.26
CA ALA A 220 7.49 0.76 -12.27
C ALA A 220 7.21 0.19 -10.87
N MET A 221 5.93 0.06 -10.50
CA MET A 221 5.53 -0.54 -9.22
C MET A 221 5.57 -2.07 -9.27
N CYS A 222 5.22 -2.68 -10.40
CA CYS A 222 5.26 -4.13 -10.57
C CYS A 222 6.68 -4.70 -10.35
N HIS A 223 7.71 -3.94 -10.70
CA HIS A 223 9.11 -4.38 -10.55
C HIS A 223 9.54 -4.53 -9.08
N LEU A 224 8.80 -3.94 -8.14
CA LEU A 224 9.13 -4.04 -6.71
C LEU A 224 9.12 -5.49 -6.20
N ASP A 225 8.34 -6.38 -6.80
CA ASP A 225 8.27 -7.80 -6.42
C ASP A 225 9.64 -8.49 -6.52
N TYR A 226 10.41 -8.19 -7.57
CA TYR A 226 11.79 -8.68 -7.73
C TYR A 226 12.66 -8.18 -6.59
N THR A 227 12.65 -6.87 -6.35
CA THR A 227 13.46 -6.22 -5.31
C THR A 227 13.14 -6.76 -3.91
N MET A 228 11.86 -6.99 -3.62
CA MET A 228 11.44 -7.53 -2.31
C MET A 228 11.80 -9.00 -2.16
N SER A 229 11.69 -9.80 -3.24
CA SER A 229 12.09 -11.20 -3.23
C SER A 229 13.60 -11.36 -3.00
N ASP A 230 14.41 -10.57 -3.69
CA ASP A 230 15.86 -10.54 -3.50
C ASP A 230 16.25 -10.14 -2.08
N ALA A 231 15.63 -9.08 -1.54
CA ALA A 231 15.86 -8.66 -0.17
C ALA A 231 15.41 -9.71 0.86
N GLY A 232 14.42 -10.54 0.52
CA GLY A 232 13.96 -11.68 1.32
C GLY A 232 14.94 -12.85 1.34
N GLY A 233 15.66 -13.02 0.25
CA GLY A 233 16.75 -14.00 0.11
C GLY A 233 16.33 -15.46 -0.02
N ALA A 234 15.05 -15.83 0.16
CA ALA A 234 14.57 -17.19 0.21
C ALA A 234 14.06 -17.71 -1.14
N SER A 235 13.76 -16.83 -2.07
CA SER A 235 13.21 -17.21 -3.38
C SER A 235 13.84 -16.41 -4.50
N GLU A 236 13.92 -17.05 -5.66
CA GLU A 236 13.98 -16.38 -6.94
C GLU A 236 12.55 -15.99 -7.33
N PHE A 237 12.36 -14.77 -7.82
CA PHE A 237 11.08 -14.31 -8.34
C PHE A 237 11.10 -14.39 -9.87
N VAL A 238 10.11 -15.05 -10.44
CA VAL A 238 9.94 -15.21 -11.88
C VAL A 238 8.56 -14.73 -12.30
N ARG A 239 8.47 -14.06 -13.47
CA ARG A 239 7.22 -13.55 -14.02
C ARG A 239 7.36 -13.31 -15.52
N GLU A 240 6.42 -13.78 -16.30
CA GLU A 240 6.31 -13.56 -17.74
C GLU A 240 5.25 -12.50 -18.05
N TYR A 241 4.10 -12.53 -17.36
CA TYR A 241 2.94 -11.69 -17.64
C TYR A 241 2.66 -10.68 -16.53
N THR A 242 2.15 -9.52 -16.91
CA THR A 242 1.48 -8.61 -15.97
C THR A 242 0.20 -8.07 -16.59
N LEU A 243 -0.81 -7.84 -15.77
CA LEU A 243 -2.02 -7.11 -16.17
C LEU A 243 -1.68 -5.70 -16.69
N ALA A 244 -0.64 -5.09 -16.12
CA ALA A 244 -0.17 -3.76 -16.52
C ALA A 244 0.40 -3.72 -17.95
N SER A 245 0.96 -4.83 -18.44
CA SER A 245 1.51 -4.96 -19.80
C SER A 245 0.51 -5.55 -20.80
N GLY A 246 -0.77 -5.71 -20.42
CA GLY A 246 -1.80 -6.32 -21.25
C GLY A 246 -1.82 -7.86 -21.21
N GLY A 247 -1.08 -8.49 -20.30
CA GLY A 247 -1.15 -9.93 -20.08
C GLY A 247 -2.50 -10.35 -19.48
N PRO A 248 -2.87 -11.63 -19.59
CA PRO A 248 -4.15 -12.15 -19.09
C PRO A 248 -4.21 -12.19 -17.57
N TYR A 249 -3.08 -12.19 -16.89
CA TYR A 249 -2.89 -12.23 -15.44
C TYR A 249 -1.49 -11.75 -15.08
N CYS A 250 -1.20 -11.62 -13.77
CA CYS A 250 0.18 -11.54 -13.28
C CYS A 250 0.57 -12.90 -12.70
N ASP A 251 1.59 -13.56 -13.26
CA ASP A 251 2.13 -14.88 -12.86
C ASP A 251 3.31 -14.68 -11.89
N CYS A 252 3.03 -14.28 -10.67
CA CYS A 252 4.05 -14.06 -9.67
C CYS A 252 4.59 -15.38 -9.10
N GLY A 253 5.62 -15.92 -9.75
CA GLY A 253 6.28 -17.16 -9.38
C GLY A 253 7.38 -16.95 -8.35
N TYR A 254 7.47 -17.89 -7.40
CA TYR A 254 8.48 -17.90 -6.34
C TYR A 254 9.12 -19.27 -6.27
N ILE A 255 10.36 -19.37 -6.75
CA ILE A 255 11.15 -20.59 -6.73
C ILE A 255 12.07 -20.57 -5.51
N LYS A 256 12.11 -21.64 -4.72
CA LYS A 256 13.00 -21.76 -3.56
C LYS A 256 14.46 -21.66 -4.01
N LYS A 257 15.24 -20.81 -3.34
CA LYS A 257 16.69 -20.86 -3.50
C LYS A 257 17.19 -22.08 -2.75
N ASN A 258 17.91 -22.95 -3.45
CA ASN A 258 18.63 -24.06 -2.82
C ASN A 258 19.78 -23.46 -2.00
N PHE A 259 19.78 -23.70 -0.68
CA PHE A 259 20.86 -23.37 0.22
C PHE A 259 21.74 -24.58 0.44
#